data_c137606b915de9080397a9ee76e43e15
#
_entry.id   c137606b915de9080397a9ee76e43e15
#
_cell.length_a   1.000
_cell.length_b   1.000
_cell.length_c   1.000
_cell.angle_alpha   90.00
_cell.angle_beta   90.00
_cell.angle_gamma   90.00
#
_symmetry.space_group_name_H-M   'P 1'
#
loop_
_entity.id
_entity.type
_entity.pdbx_description
1 polymer ?
#
loop_
_entity_poly.entity_id
_entity_poly.type
_entity_poly.pdbx_seq_one_letter_code
_entity_poly.pdbx_strand_id
1 'polypeptide(L)'
;MQKKVLKKRGATKTKVKEPSALFSAMILAGLKLWLKRRVKCKITRNVGRLERPAIVLCNHGSFIDFAYFALLLSKDKPHAVTTRQYFYDKKLAWLLNKLGAIPKSMFTADLESIRGCLDVIKNDGVLVICPEARLTTAGEFEDIQPSTMSFLHKMGQHCAFYTVKFGGDYLALPKWARKGNKRFARRGSLVEAELNELFAKGESADVTLAQFEHAVNDALAYNDFDWLRAHPEVHYPQGNLAEGLQNVLYRCQECESEFTLTAHGNSLRCQHCGSVFTMDDRYAFTAGRFENLQQWYRWQMDELGKEIQADSKWKIEDGVALFHASTDGKKQLRKAGEGRCVYSREGLTYTGSDSDEQIVKTFPLAQIYRILFGAGADFEIYAGQEIWYFVPSDTRPCVKWYMASMLLCR
;
A
#
# COMPACT_ATOMS: atom_id res chain seq x y z
N MET A 1 17.50 34.91 -30.54
CA MET A 1 16.05 35.19 -30.41
C MET A 1 15.27 34.10 -31.13
N GLN A 2 14.70 33.17 -30.40
CA GLN A 2 13.52 32.41 -30.82
C GLN A 2 12.86 31.81 -29.57
N LYS A 3 11.81 32.49 -29.10
CA LYS A 3 10.92 32.01 -28.03
C LYS A 3 10.08 30.86 -28.60
N LYS A 4 10.35 29.60 -28.23
CA LYS A 4 9.42 28.50 -28.44
C LYS A 4 8.28 28.63 -27.45
N VAL A 5 7.12 29.04 -27.95
CA VAL A 5 5.84 29.09 -27.25
C VAL A 5 5.44 27.66 -26.85
N LEU A 6 5.48 27.38 -25.55
CA LEU A 6 4.87 26.19 -24.97
C LEU A 6 3.35 26.31 -25.18
N LYS A 7 2.80 25.61 -26.17
CA LYS A 7 1.36 25.41 -26.28
C LYS A 7 0.84 24.75 -25.01
N LYS A 8 0.10 25.52 -24.18
CA LYS A 8 -0.76 24.97 -23.12
C LYS A 8 -1.68 23.93 -23.76
N ARG A 9 -1.42 22.65 -23.53
CA ARG A 9 -2.39 21.60 -23.81
C ARG A 9 -3.59 21.88 -22.92
N GLY A 10 -4.71 22.27 -23.53
CA GLY A 10 -5.97 22.47 -22.86
C GLY A 10 -6.33 21.21 -22.07
N ALA A 11 -6.69 21.40 -20.79
CA ALA A 11 -7.17 20.35 -19.93
C ALA A 11 -8.41 19.73 -20.56
N THR A 12 -8.25 18.60 -21.25
CA THR A 12 -9.36 17.77 -21.69
C THR A 12 -10.10 17.32 -20.46
N LYS A 13 -11.39 17.69 -20.37
CA LYS A 13 -12.31 17.18 -19.33
C LYS A 13 -12.41 15.67 -19.51
N THR A 14 -11.58 14.92 -18.84
CA THR A 14 -11.67 13.46 -18.76
C THR A 14 -12.79 13.13 -17.79
N LYS A 15 -14.01 13.02 -18.29
CA LYS A 15 -15.14 12.48 -17.52
C LYS A 15 -14.80 11.04 -17.17
N VAL A 16 -14.85 10.67 -15.90
CA VAL A 16 -14.64 9.30 -15.44
C VAL A 16 -15.70 8.42 -16.10
N LYS A 17 -15.26 7.36 -16.80
CA LYS A 17 -16.20 6.48 -17.51
C LYS A 17 -16.84 5.53 -16.52
N GLU A 18 -18.14 5.32 -16.66
CA GLU A 18 -18.83 4.29 -15.89
C GLU A 18 -18.25 2.89 -16.17
N PRO A 19 -18.16 2.04 -15.12
CA PRO A 19 -17.74 0.65 -15.29
C PRO A 19 -18.61 -0.09 -16.30
N SER A 20 -17.99 -0.74 -17.27
CA SER A 20 -18.69 -1.55 -18.28
C SER A 20 -19.34 -2.78 -17.62
N ALA A 21 -20.66 -2.88 -17.61
CA ALA A 21 -21.37 -3.96 -16.93
C ALA A 21 -20.98 -5.35 -17.44
N LEU A 22 -20.91 -5.56 -18.78
CA LEU A 22 -20.51 -6.83 -19.37
C LEU A 22 -19.05 -7.18 -19.01
N PHE A 23 -18.15 -6.22 -19.14
CA PHE A 23 -16.74 -6.43 -18.85
C PHE A 23 -16.50 -6.70 -17.36
N SER A 24 -17.16 -5.97 -16.48
CA SER A 24 -17.11 -6.20 -15.03
C SER A 24 -17.62 -7.60 -14.68
N ALA A 25 -18.72 -8.05 -15.29
CA ALA A 25 -19.27 -9.40 -15.07
C ALA A 25 -18.28 -10.50 -15.49
N MET A 26 -17.59 -10.34 -16.62
CA MET A 26 -16.54 -11.29 -17.06
C MET A 26 -15.36 -11.34 -16.09
N ILE A 27 -14.86 -10.18 -15.65
CA ILE A 27 -13.76 -10.10 -14.67
C ILE A 27 -14.18 -10.73 -13.35
N LEU A 28 -15.39 -10.43 -12.85
CA LEU A 28 -15.92 -11.02 -11.62
C LEU A 28 -16.04 -12.54 -11.69
N ALA A 29 -16.48 -13.09 -12.81
CA ALA A 29 -16.54 -14.54 -13.00
C ALA A 29 -15.15 -15.18 -12.94
N GLY A 30 -14.17 -14.56 -13.61
CA GLY A 30 -12.77 -14.99 -13.56
C GLY A 30 -12.17 -14.90 -12.14
N LEU A 31 -12.42 -13.79 -11.43
CA LEU A 31 -11.97 -13.59 -10.04
C LEU A 31 -12.59 -14.61 -9.09
N LYS A 32 -13.89 -14.88 -9.19
CA LYS A 32 -14.57 -15.92 -8.39
C LYS A 32 -13.92 -17.29 -8.57
N LEU A 33 -13.66 -17.67 -9.82
CA LEU A 33 -13.03 -18.98 -10.12
C LEU A 33 -11.59 -19.04 -9.59
N TRP A 34 -10.85 -17.94 -9.72
CA TRP A 34 -9.46 -17.86 -9.24
C TRP A 34 -9.39 -17.91 -7.71
N LEU A 35 -10.21 -17.11 -7.02
CA LEU A 35 -10.27 -17.08 -5.55
C LEU A 35 -10.71 -18.44 -4.98
N LYS A 36 -11.76 -19.05 -5.53
CA LYS A 36 -12.25 -20.36 -5.07
C LYS A 36 -11.17 -21.45 -5.02
N ARG A 37 -10.15 -21.33 -5.88
CA ARG A 37 -9.03 -22.29 -5.94
C ARG A 37 -7.87 -21.94 -5.00
N ARG A 38 -7.84 -20.75 -4.45
CA ARG A 38 -6.67 -20.21 -3.72
C ARG A 38 -6.97 -19.88 -2.27
N VAL A 39 -8.08 -19.21 -2.02
CA VAL A 39 -8.43 -18.63 -0.74
C VAL A 39 -9.89 -18.93 -0.45
N LYS A 40 -10.19 -19.37 0.79
CA LYS A 40 -11.57 -19.41 1.28
C LYS A 40 -11.98 -17.98 1.58
N CYS A 41 -13.07 -17.52 1.00
CA CYS A 41 -13.54 -16.16 1.23
C CYS A 41 -14.95 -16.20 1.84
N LYS A 42 -15.10 -15.61 3.03
CA LYS A 42 -16.38 -15.39 3.69
C LYS A 42 -16.75 -13.92 3.52
N ILE A 43 -17.80 -13.67 2.75
CA ILE A 43 -18.28 -12.32 2.45
C ILE A 43 -19.57 -12.09 3.22
N THR A 44 -19.58 -11.08 4.07
CA THR A 44 -20.73 -10.62 4.83
C THR A 44 -21.12 -9.21 4.40
N ARG A 45 -22.37 -9.02 4.05
CA ARG A 45 -22.93 -7.72 3.69
C ARG A 45 -24.06 -7.39 4.65
N ASN A 46 -23.77 -6.54 5.63
CA ASN A 46 -24.71 -6.15 6.70
C ASN A 46 -25.66 -5.02 6.28
N VAL A 47 -25.52 -4.57 5.01
CA VAL A 47 -26.35 -3.51 4.44
C VAL A 47 -27.02 -3.99 3.17
N GLY A 48 -28.18 -3.43 2.86
CA GLY A 48 -28.90 -3.68 1.63
C GLY A 48 -28.24 -3.02 0.41
N ARG A 49 -29.00 -2.31 -0.40
CA ARG A 49 -28.48 -1.47 -1.47
C ARG A 49 -27.81 -0.24 -0.87
N LEU A 50 -26.63 0.12 -1.39
CA LEU A 50 -25.94 1.33 -0.94
C LEU A 50 -26.77 2.57 -1.30
N GLU A 51 -26.97 3.47 -0.35
CA GLU A 51 -27.53 4.79 -0.58
C GLU A 51 -26.49 5.65 -1.31
N ARG A 52 -26.90 6.37 -2.35
CA ARG A 52 -26.00 7.09 -3.25
C ARG A 52 -26.15 8.60 -3.14
N PRO A 53 -25.09 9.37 -3.45
CA PRO A 53 -23.73 8.94 -3.72
C PRO A 53 -23.08 8.29 -2.49
N ALA A 54 -22.16 7.35 -2.69
CA ALA A 54 -21.55 6.59 -1.60
C ALA A 54 -20.03 6.59 -1.67
N ILE A 55 -19.39 6.58 -0.49
CA ILE A 55 -17.96 6.37 -0.31
C ILE A 55 -17.78 5.12 0.52
N VAL A 56 -17.06 4.15 -0.01
CA VAL A 56 -16.70 2.90 0.67
C VAL A 56 -15.23 2.95 1.03
N LEU A 57 -14.92 2.93 2.31
CA LEU A 57 -13.56 2.91 2.85
C LEU A 57 -13.15 1.47 3.15
N CYS A 58 -11.93 1.09 2.77
CA CYS A 58 -11.41 -0.27 2.99
C CYS A 58 -10.06 -0.20 3.69
N ASN A 59 -9.80 -1.12 4.64
CA ASN A 59 -8.45 -1.40 5.06
C ASN A 59 -7.65 -2.06 3.92
N HIS A 60 -6.31 -2.05 3.98
CA HIS A 60 -5.46 -2.46 2.86
C HIS A 60 -4.36 -3.44 3.28
N GLY A 61 -4.76 -4.69 3.49
CA GLY A 61 -3.86 -5.76 3.95
C GLY A 61 -3.09 -6.46 2.83
N SER A 62 -3.68 -6.56 1.62
CA SER A 62 -3.17 -7.46 0.59
C SER A 62 -3.30 -6.91 -0.83
N PHE A 63 -2.43 -7.40 -1.73
CA PHE A 63 -2.55 -7.11 -3.17
C PHE A 63 -3.82 -7.65 -3.83
N ILE A 64 -4.56 -8.53 -3.16
CA ILE A 64 -5.78 -9.15 -3.71
C ILE A 64 -7.07 -8.56 -3.15
N ASP A 65 -7.02 -7.53 -2.33
CA ASP A 65 -8.19 -6.85 -1.74
C ASP A 65 -9.17 -6.38 -2.79
N PHE A 66 -8.65 -5.92 -3.96
CA PHE A 66 -9.49 -5.52 -5.09
C PHE A 66 -10.44 -6.63 -5.55
N ALA A 67 -10.05 -7.89 -5.42
CA ALA A 67 -10.89 -9.01 -5.82
C ALA A 67 -12.05 -9.21 -4.84
N TYR A 68 -11.80 -9.02 -3.54
CA TYR A 68 -12.82 -9.17 -2.51
C TYR A 68 -13.83 -8.02 -2.54
N PHE A 69 -13.38 -6.76 -2.60
CA PHE A 69 -14.33 -5.65 -2.70
C PHE A 69 -15.07 -5.64 -4.05
N ALA A 70 -14.44 -6.08 -5.15
CA ALA A 70 -15.11 -6.24 -6.43
C ALA A 70 -16.26 -7.27 -6.35
N LEU A 71 -16.08 -8.37 -5.60
CA LEU A 71 -17.12 -9.36 -5.37
C LEU A 71 -18.23 -8.79 -4.47
N LEU A 72 -17.86 -8.14 -3.38
CA LEU A 72 -18.76 -7.58 -2.38
C LEU A 72 -19.66 -6.48 -2.96
N LEU A 73 -19.08 -5.60 -3.78
CA LEU A 73 -19.72 -4.45 -4.41
C LEU A 73 -20.14 -4.69 -5.87
N SER A 74 -20.21 -5.97 -6.31
CA SER A 74 -20.46 -6.32 -7.71
C SER A 74 -21.74 -5.72 -8.30
N LYS A 75 -22.76 -5.46 -7.48
CA LYS A 75 -24.05 -4.84 -7.88
C LYS A 75 -24.01 -3.31 -7.86
N ASP A 76 -23.00 -2.72 -7.24
CA ASP A 76 -22.95 -1.29 -6.95
C ASP A 76 -22.10 -0.49 -7.97
N LYS A 77 -21.41 -1.18 -8.92
CA LYS A 77 -20.57 -0.58 -9.96
C LYS A 77 -19.57 0.46 -9.39
N PRO A 78 -18.68 0.05 -8.47
CA PRO A 78 -17.78 0.96 -7.80
C PRO A 78 -16.70 1.52 -8.71
N HIS A 79 -16.25 2.74 -8.41
CA HIS A 79 -15.06 3.38 -8.94
C HIS A 79 -13.95 3.31 -7.90
N ALA A 80 -12.93 2.52 -8.13
CA ALA A 80 -11.80 2.39 -7.20
C ALA A 80 -10.72 3.44 -7.46
N VAL A 81 -10.27 4.12 -6.41
CA VAL A 81 -9.07 4.95 -6.46
C VAL A 81 -7.86 4.04 -6.36
N THR A 82 -6.93 4.12 -7.33
CA THR A 82 -5.75 3.26 -7.37
C THR A 82 -4.50 4.02 -7.81
N THR A 83 -3.32 3.49 -7.51
CA THR A 83 -2.06 4.17 -7.81
C THR A 83 -1.91 4.46 -9.31
N ARG A 84 -1.49 5.68 -9.64
CA ARG A 84 -1.22 6.16 -11.00
C ARG A 84 -0.19 5.31 -11.73
N GLN A 85 0.72 4.68 -11.01
CA GLN A 85 1.75 3.79 -11.55
C GLN A 85 1.19 2.73 -12.51
N TYR A 86 0.03 2.14 -12.18
CA TYR A 86 -0.59 1.11 -13.01
C TYR A 86 -1.12 1.63 -14.35
N PHE A 87 -1.30 2.93 -14.50
CA PHE A 87 -1.75 3.55 -15.75
C PHE A 87 -0.62 3.86 -16.73
N TYR A 88 0.64 3.63 -16.34
CA TYR A 88 1.77 3.74 -17.27
C TYR A 88 1.89 2.53 -18.22
N ASP A 89 1.38 1.36 -17.83
CA ASP A 89 1.21 0.22 -18.72
C ASP A 89 -0.09 0.36 -19.51
N LYS A 90 -0.02 0.43 -20.83
CA LYS A 90 -1.20 0.66 -21.71
C LYS A 90 -2.29 -0.41 -21.58
N LYS A 91 -1.90 -1.70 -21.39
CA LYS A 91 -2.86 -2.79 -21.28
C LYS A 91 -3.59 -2.72 -19.94
N LEU A 92 -2.82 -2.50 -18.87
CA LEU A 92 -3.39 -2.36 -17.54
C LEU A 92 -4.23 -1.08 -17.43
N ALA A 93 -3.77 0.04 -17.98
CA ALA A 93 -4.53 1.28 -18.06
C ALA A 93 -5.87 1.10 -18.80
N TRP A 94 -5.86 0.37 -19.93
CA TRP A 94 -7.09 0.05 -20.65
C TRP A 94 -8.06 -0.75 -19.78
N LEU A 95 -7.57 -1.78 -19.07
CA LEU A 95 -8.37 -2.58 -18.13
C LEU A 95 -8.95 -1.71 -17.01
N LEU A 96 -8.11 -0.94 -16.33
CA LEU A 96 -8.50 -0.08 -15.21
C LEU A 96 -9.52 0.98 -15.65
N ASN A 97 -9.31 1.60 -16.82
CA ASN A 97 -10.28 2.54 -17.39
C ASN A 97 -11.64 1.89 -17.72
N LYS A 98 -11.67 0.63 -18.14
CA LYS A 98 -12.91 -0.13 -18.36
C LYS A 98 -13.64 -0.47 -17.06
N LEU A 99 -12.90 -0.60 -15.97
CA LEU A 99 -13.43 -0.79 -14.62
C LEU A 99 -13.75 0.54 -13.91
N GLY A 100 -13.57 1.69 -14.58
CA GLY A 100 -13.85 3.01 -14.01
C GLY A 100 -12.90 3.42 -12.89
N ALA A 101 -11.68 2.86 -12.85
CA ALA A 101 -10.69 3.21 -11.83
C ALA A 101 -10.16 4.64 -12.00
N ILE A 102 -9.86 5.31 -10.89
CA ILE A 102 -9.37 6.68 -10.83
C ILE A 102 -7.88 6.66 -10.44
N PRO A 103 -6.98 7.18 -11.30
CA PRO A 103 -5.55 7.22 -11.00
C PRO A 103 -5.25 8.25 -9.91
N LYS A 104 -4.43 7.88 -8.91
CA LYS A 104 -3.99 8.75 -7.81
C LYS A 104 -2.48 8.70 -7.65
N SER A 105 -1.83 9.88 -7.64
CA SER A 105 -0.44 10.02 -7.19
C SER A 105 -0.43 10.02 -5.66
N MET A 106 0.35 9.10 -5.07
CA MET A 106 0.31 8.86 -3.64
C MET A 106 0.95 10.02 -2.86
N PHE A 107 0.40 10.35 -1.70
CA PHE A 107 0.90 11.34 -0.74
C PHE A 107 1.16 12.74 -1.30
N THR A 108 0.57 13.08 -2.44
CA THR A 108 0.67 14.40 -3.07
C THR A 108 -0.71 14.96 -3.40
N ALA A 109 -0.78 16.30 -3.56
CA ALA A 109 -1.98 16.94 -4.09
C ALA A 109 -2.16 16.56 -5.57
N ASP A 110 -3.17 15.76 -5.88
CA ASP A 110 -3.51 15.28 -7.22
C ASP A 110 -4.87 15.80 -7.64
N LEU A 111 -4.87 16.99 -8.29
CA LEU A 111 -6.10 17.66 -8.72
C LEU A 111 -6.92 16.85 -9.74
N GLU A 112 -6.25 16.02 -10.55
CA GLU A 112 -6.94 15.14 -11.51
C GLU A 112 -7.73 14.05 -10.77
N SER A 113 -7.10 13.40 -9.80
CA SER A 113 -7.76 12.41 -8.95
C SER A 113 -8.93 13.02 -8.16
N ILE A 114 -8.71 14.20 -7.55
CA ILE A 114 -9.77 14.93 -6.80
C ILE A 114 -10.97 15.20 -7.71
N ARG A 115 -10.75 15.71 -8.92
CA ARG A 115 -11.83 15.96 -9.89
C ARG A 115 -12.54 14.67 -10.29
N GLY A 116 -11.79 13.58 -10.50
CA GLY A 116 -12.36 12.27 -10.81
C GLY A 116 -13.27 11.76 -9.68
N CYS A 117 -12.85 11.86 -8.42
CA CYS A 117 -13.68 11.51 -7.27
C CYS A 117 -14.96 12.36 -7.18
N LEU A 118 -14.82 13.68 -7.34
CA LEU A 118 -15.97 14.61 -7.33
C LEU A 118 -16.93 14.35 -8.49
N ASP A 119 -16.44 13.99 -9.68
CA ASP A 119 -17.28 13.63 -10.82
C ASP A 119 -18.10 12.36 -10.54
N VAL A 120 -17.52 11.35 -9.87
CA VAL A 120 -18.27 10.15 -9.46
C VAL A 120 -19.37 10.50 -8.47
N ILE A 121 -19.07 11.30 -7.44
CA ILE A 121 -20.07 11.73 -6.44
C ILE A 121 -21.19 12.53 -7.08
N LYS A 122 -20.89 13.49 -7.94
CA LYS A 122 -21.89 14.32 -8.65
C LYS A 122 -22.81 13.52 -9.57
N ASN A 123 -22.38 12.34 -9.99
CA ASN A 123 -23.19 11.43 -10.82
C ASN A 123 -23.81 10.28 -10.01
N ASP A 124 -24.05 10.46 -8.70
CA ASP A 124 -24.60 9.46 -7.80
C ASP A 124 -23.86 8.11 -7.84
N GLY A 125 -22.55 8.16 -8.02
CA GLY A 125 -21.69 6.99 -8.09
C GLY A 125 -21.30 6.43 -6.72
N VAL A 126 -20.51 5.36 -6.77
CA VAL A 126 -19.89 4.72 -5.59
C VAL A 126 -18.37 4.79 -5.74
N LEU A 127 -17.70 5.45 -4.79
CA LEU A 127 -16.24 5.47 -4.69
C LEU A 127 -15.75 4.37 -3.75
N VAL A 128 -14.65 3.71 -4.08
CA VAL A 128 -13.91 2.82 -3.19
C VAL A 128 -12.52 3.39 -2.97
N ILE A 129 -12.16 3.60 -1.72
CA ILE A 129 -10.89 4.19 -1.31
C ILE A 129 -10.29 3.36 -0.18
N CYS A 130 -9.01 2.98 -0.32
CA CYS A 130 -8.19 2.47 0.78
C CYS A 130 -7.41 3.66 1.36
N PRO A 131 -7.87 4.28 2.46
CA PRO A 131 -7.34 5.57 2.89
C PRO A 131 -5.94 5.51 3.50
N GLU A 132 -5.48 4.32 3.94
CA GLU A 132 -4.09 4.05 4.34
C GLU A 132 -3.11 4.31 3.19
N ALA A 133 -3.60 4.25 1.93
CA ALA A 133 -2.86 4.51 0.69
C ALA A 133 -1.66 3.58 0.45
N ARG A 134 -1.49 2.54 1.25
CA ARG A 134 -0.42 1.53 1.14
C ARG A 134 -0.88 0.21 1.73
N LEU A 135 -0.22 -0.87 1.31
CA LEU A 135 -0.37 -2.17 1.97
C LEU A 135 0.35 -2.15 3.31
N THR A 136 -0.28 -2.67 4.36
CA THR A 136 0.37 -2.86 5.65
C THR A 136 1.63 -3.71 5.52
N THR A 137 2.61 -3.41 6.36
CA THR A 137 3.86 -4.18 6.40
C THR A 137 3.83 -5.28 7.45
N ALA A 138 3.14 -5.05 8.56
CA ALA A 138 3.10 -5.95 9.72
C ALA A 138 1.71 -6.56 10.02
N GLY A 139 0.73 -6.41 9.12
CA GLY A 139 -0.60 -7.01 9.27
C GLY A 139 -1.50 -6.28 10.25
N GLU A 140 -1.28 -4.99 10.43
CA GLU A 140 -2.11 -4.14 11.29
C GLU A 140 -2.44 -2.83 10.58
N PHE A 141 -3.45 -2.15 11.09
CA PHE A 141 -3.86 -0.83 10.63
C PHE A 141 -2.70 0.16 10.75
N GLU A 142 -2.46 0.89 9.67
CA GLU A 142 -1.49 1.96 9.62
C GLU A 142 -2.20 3.32 9.54
N ASP A 143 -1.51 4.40 9.93
CA ASP A 143 -2.07 5.75 9.98
C ASP A 143 -2.60 6.24 8.64
N ILE A 144 -3.69 7.00 8.68
CA ILE A 144 -4.24 7.69 7.53
C ILE A 144 -3.74 9.14 7.55
N GLN A 145 -3.26 9.61 6.40
CA GLN A 145 -2.78 10.98 6.28
C GLN A 145 -3.87 12.00 6.65
N PRO A 146 -3.61 12.99 7.53
CA PRO A 146 -4.62 13.97 7.97
C PRO A 146 -5.29 14.73 6.81
N SER A 147 -4.53 15.04 5.75
CA SER A 147 -5.08 15.66 4.55
C SER A 147 -6.07 14.76 3.80
N THR A 148 -5.90 13.43 3.88
CA THR A 148 -6.85 12.45 3.32
C THR A 148 -8.15 12.46 4.13
N MET A 149 -8.07 12.46 5.46
CA MET A 149 -9.25 12.56 6.33
C MET A 149 -10.03 13.84 6.10
N SER A 150 -9.33 14.99 6.10
CA SER A 150 -9.95 16.28 5.80
C SER A 150 -10.61 16.32 4.41
N PHE A 151 -9.98 15.69 3.41
CA PHE A 151 -10.52 15.58 2.06
C PHE A 151 -11.78 14.71 2.04
N LEU A 152 -11.75 13.54 2.68
CA LEU A 152 -12.89 12.61 2.77
C LEU A 152 -14.08 13.26 3.46
N HIS A 153 -13.85 13.90 4.61
CA HIS A 153 -14.90 14.60 5.37
C HIS A 153 -15.55 15.70 4.53
N LYS A 154 -14.76 16.58 3.90
CA LYS A 154 -15.28 17.68 3.06
C LYS A 154 -15.99 17.19 1.81
N MET A 155 -15.43 16.19 1.12
CA MET A 155 -15.99 15.65 -0.11
C MET A 155 -17.29 14.88 0.17
N GLY A 156 -17.35 14.22 1.32
CA GLY A 156 -18.40 13.25 1.65
C GLY A 156 -19.63 13.83 2.35
N GLN A 157 -19.71 15.14 2.60
CA GLN A 157 -20.80 15.76 3.37
C GLN A 157 -22.23 15.44 2.85
N HIS A 158 -22.36 15.07 1.59
CA HIS A 158 -23.64 14.66 0.99
C HIS A 158 -23.68 13.19 0.58
N CYS A 159 -22.70 12.40 1.04
CA CYS A 159 -22.58 10.99 0.73
C CYS A 159 -23.00 10.12 1.91
N ALA A 160 -23.37 8.87 1.62
CA ALA A 160 -23.35 7.82 2.61
C ALA A 160 -21.94 7.23 2.70
N PHE A 161 -21.48 6.88 3.90
CA PHE A 161 -20.19 6.22 4.10
C PHE A 161 -20.40 4.77 4.53
N TYR A 162 -19.63 3.91 3.91
CA TYR A 162 -19.57 2.49 4.25
C TYR A 162 -18.11 2.07 4.48
N THR A 163 -17.93 0.98 5.21
CA THR A 163 -16.62 0.37 5.40
C THR A 163 -16.63 -1.07 4.89
N VAL A 164 -15.54 -1.47 4.24
CA VAL A 164 -15.22 -2.88 4.00
C VAL A 164 -14.01 -3.21 4.86
N LYS A 165 -14.23 -4.06 5.85
CA LYS A 165 -13.17 -4.56 6.73
C LYS A 165 -12.79 -5.96 6.30
N PHE A 166 -11.49 -6.14 6.02
CA PHE A 166 -10.89 -7.45 5.76
C PHE A 166 -10.21 -7.97 7.03
N GLY A 167 -10.28 -9.29 7.22
CA GLY A 167 -9.52 -10.04 8.22
C GLY A 167 -8.89 -11.26 7.58
N GLY A 168 -7.63 -11.56 7.91
CA GLY A 168 -6.86 -12.67 7.34
C GLY A 168 -6.32 -12.43 5.93
N ASP A 169 -6.61 -11.31 5.30
CA ASP A 169 -6.18 -10.98 3.94
C ASP A 169 -4.68 -10.70 3.85
N TYR A 170 -4.09 -10.03 4.84
CA TYR A 170 -2.65 -9.88 4.95
C TYR A 170 -1.95 -11.23 5.02
N LEU A 171 -2.40 -12.14 5.88
CA LEU A 171 -1.80 -13.46 6.05
C LEU A 171 -1.97 -14.34 4.80
N ALA A 172 -3.03 -14.09 3.99
CA ALA A 172 -3.25 -14.79 2.72
C ALA A 172 -2.24 -14.40 1.63
N LEU A 173 -1.83 -13.13 1.57
CA LEU A 173 -0.81 -12.66 0.63
C LEU A 173 -0.08 -11.43 1.21
N PRO A 174 0.84 -11.64 2.17
CA PRO A 174 1.63 -10.54 2.73
C PRO A 174 2.44 -9.81 1.65
N LYS A 175 2.66 -8.50 1.84
CA LYS A 175 3.46 -7.65 0.96
C LYS A 175 4.84 -8.24 0.65
N TRP A 176 5.45 -8.91 1.61
CA TRP A 176 6.78 -9.51 1.55
C TRP A 176 6.80 -10.94 1.00
N ALA A 177 5.65 -11.64 0.88
CA ALA A 177 5.59 -13.02 0.41
C ALA A 177 6.08 -13.17 -1.04
N ARG A 178 7.39 -13.35 -1.21
CA ARG A 178 8.07 -13.43 -2.50
C ARG A 178 9.12 -14.54 -2.50
N LYS A 179 9.23 -15.24 -3.64
CA LYS A 179 10.36 -16.09 -3.97
C LYS A 179 10.98 -15.56 -5.26
N GLY A 180 12.14 -14.90 -5.12
CA GLY A 180 12.69 -14.08 -6.20
C GLY A 180 11.68 -13.00 -6.63
N ASN A 181 11.40 -12.88 -7.92
CA ASN A 181 10.46 -11.89 -8.46
C ASN A 181 8.97 -12.31 -8.42
N LYS A 182 8.64 -13.49 -7.91
CA LYS A 182 7.28 -14.02 -7.90
C LYS A 182 6.65 -13.85 -6.52
N ARG A 183 5.45 -13.28 -6.48
CA ARG A 183 4.54 -13.29 -5.33
C ARG A 183 3.66 -14.54 -5.38
N PHE A 184 3.29 -15.06 -4.22
CA PHE A 184 2.42 -16.23 -4.14
C PHE A 184 1.45 -16.12 -2.96
N ALA A 185 0.15 -16.32 -3.25
CA ALA A 185 -0.86 -16.39 -2.22
C ALA A 185 -0.78 -17.71 -1.45
N ARG A 186 -1.07 -17.67 -0.15
CA ARG A 186 -1.14 -18.84 0.71
C ARG A 186 -2.40 -19.62 0.38
N ARG A 187 -2.28 -20.91 0.07
CA ARG A 187 -3.42 -21.75 -0.23
C ARG A 187 -4.14 -22.14 1.05
N GLY A 188 -5.47 -22.26 0.97
CA GLY A 188 -6.30 -22.69 2.09
C GLY A 188 -6.53 -21.63 3.15
N SER A 189 -5.97 -20.43 2.98
CA SER A 189 -6.24 -19.29 3.85
C SER A 189 -7.73 -18.93 3.84
N LEU A 190 -8.21 -18.45 5.00
CA LEU A 190 -9.50 -17.80 5.12
C LEU A 190 -9.30 -16.29 5.01
N VAL A 191 -10.19 -15.63 4.28
CA VAL A 191 -10.33 -14.17 4.30
C VAL A 191 -11.78 -13.85 4.56
N GLU A 192 -12.03 -13.04 5.56
CA GLU A 192 -13.34 -12.47 5.84
C GLU A 192 -13.39 -11.05 5.27
N ALA A 193 -14.50 -10.72 4.61
CA ALA A 193 -14.76 -9.38 4.08
C ALA A 193 -16.15 -8.95 4.55
N GLU A 194 -16.22 -7.86 5.30
CA GLU A 194 -17.46 -7.40 5.91
C GLU A 194 -17.76 -5.96 5.49
N LEU A 195 -18.98 -5.73 4.94
CA LEU A 195 -19.47 -4.42 4.54
C LEU A 195 -20.48 -3.92 5.56
N ASN A 196 -20.17 -2.77 6.16
CA ASN A 196 -21.02 -2.09 7.14
C ASN A 196 -21.30 -0.64 6.72
N GLU A 197 -22.41 -0.06 7.20
CA GLU A 197 -22.65 1.38 7.16
C GLU A 197 -21.84 2.06 8.25
N LEU A 198 -21.23 3.20 7.93
CA LEU A 198 -20.48 4.03 8.87
C LEU A 198 -21.23 5.33 9.18
N PHE A 199 -21.72 6.01 8.13
CA PHE A 199 -22.57 7.19 8.23
C PHE A 199 -23.66 7.09 7.19
N ALA A 200 -24.90 7.35 7.58
CA ALA A 200 -26.01 7.54 6.66
C ALA A 200 -25.75 8.76 5.76
N LYS A 201 -26.47 8.85 4.66
CA LYS A 201 -26.28 9.95 3.70
C LYS A 201 -26.50 11.31 4.34
N GLY A 202 -25.47 12.14 4.29
CA GLY A 202 -25.46 13.49 4.85
C GLY A 202 -25.06 13.57 6.33
N GLU A 203 -25.11 12.48 7.08
CA GLU A 203 -24.80 12.43 8.52
C GLU A 203 -23.37 12.91 8.83
N SER A 204 -22.42 12.62 7.93
CA SER A 204 -21.03 13.07 8.09
C SER A 204 -20.87 14.60 8.10
N ALA A 205 -21.86 15.36 7.63
CA ALA A 205 -21.87 16.83 7.71
C ALA A 205 -22.15 17.36 9.12
N ASP A 206 -22.81 16.55 9.95
CA ASP A 206 -23.23 16.92 11.31
C ASP A 206 -22.16 16.61 12.37
N VAL A 207 -21.06 15.96 11.98
CA VAL A 207 -19.95 15.62 12.88
C VAL A 207 -18.72 16.48 12.58
N THR A 208 -17.93 16.77 13.63
CA THR A 208 -16.64 17.46 13.47
C THR A 208 -15.63 16.57 12.76
N LEU A 209 -14.59 17.17 12.19
CA LEU A 209 -13.48 16.40 11.57
C LEU A 209 -12.89 15.38 12.56
N ALA A 210 -12.69 15.76 13.83
CA ALA A 210 -12.12 14.85 14.84
C ALA A 210 -13.03 13.64 15.12
N GLN A 211 -14.37 13.85 15.18
CA GLN A 211 -15.34 12.77 15.33
C GLN A 211 -15.37 11.85 14.10
N PHE A 212 -15.29 12.44 12.90
CA PHE A 212 -15.19 11.69 11.65
C PHE A 212 -13.91 10.84 11.60
N GLU A 213 -12.75 11.43 11.94
CA GLU A 213 -11.46 10.73 12.00
C GLU A 213 -11.51 9.56 13.00
N HIS A 214 -12.07 9.77 14.18
CA HIS A 214 -12.22 8.72 15.19
C HIS A 214 -13.09 7.57 14.66
N ALA A 215 -14.26 7.87 14.12
CA ALA A 215 -15.18 6.87 13.58
C ALA A 215 -14.56 6.06 12.43
N VAL A 216 -13.83 6.72 11.51
CA VAL A 216 -13.16 6.04 10.39
C VAL A 216 -12.03 5.15 10.90
N ASN A 217 -11.19 5.65 11.82
CA ASN A 217 -10.09 4.89 12.38
C ASN A 217 -10.58 3.65 13.14
N ASP A 218 -11.62 3.78 13.97
CA ASP A 218 -12.19 2.66 14.72
C ASP A 218 -12.80 1.60 13.79
N ALA A 219 -13.53 2.04 12.76
CA ALA A 219 -14.18 1.14 11.82
C ALA A 219 -13.18 0.37 10.95
N LEU A 220 -12.04 0.99 10.61
CA LEU A 220 -11.00 0.38 9.79
C LEU A 220 -9.88 -0.28 10.60
N ALA A 221 -9.84 -0.08 11.93
CA ALA A 221 -8.83 -0.71 12.79
C ALA A 221 -8.87 -2.23 12.65
N TYR A 222 -7.72 -2.83 12.35
CA TYR A 222 -7.56 -4.27 12.23
C TYR A 222 -6.19 -4.71 12.70
N ASN A 223 -6.08 -6.01 13.03
CA ASN A 223 -4.83 -6.69 13.31
C ASN A 223 -5.01 -8.16 12.93
N ASP A 224 -4.33 -8.59 11.89
CA ASP A 224 -4.49 -9.94 11.34
C ASP A 224 -3.91 -11.03 12.25
N PHE A 225 -2.98 -10.71 13.14
CA PHE A 225 -2.49 -11.68 14.16
C PHE A 225 -3.49 -11.85 15.29
N ASP A 226 -4.21 -10.78 15.68
CA ASP A 226 -5.33 -10.90 16.63
C ASP A 226 -6.51 -11.65 16.01
N TRP A 227 -6.80 -11.34 14.73
CA TRP A 227 -7.80 -12.08 13.96
C TRP A 227 -7.43 -13.57 13.87
N LEU A 228 -6.18 -13.92 13.58
CA LEU A 228 -5.72 -15.30 13.53
C LEU A 228 -5.83 -16.00 14.89
N ARG A 229 -5.57 -15.30 16.01
CA ARG A 229 -5.78 -15.84 17.37
C ARG A 229 -7.26 -16.18 17.62
N ALA A 230 -8.17 -15.35 17.12
CA ALA A 230 -9.62 -15.58 17.23
C ALA A 230 -10.13 -16.74 16.31
N HIS A 231 -9.30 -17.20 15.35
CA HIS A 231 -9.63 -18.26 14.39
C HIS A 231 -8.66 -19.45 14.54
N PRO A 232 -8.79 -20.27 15.61
CA PRO A 232 -7.87 -21.38 15.88
C PRO A 232 -7.88 -22.47 14.77
N GLU A 233 -8.93 -22.54 13.98
CA GLU A 233 -9.07 -23.49 12.87
C GLU A 233 -8.31 -23.07 11.60
N VAL A 234 -7.75 -21.86 11.54
CA VAL A 234 -7.03 -21.35 10.37
C VAL A 234 -5.56 -21.73 10.44
N HIS A 235 -5.10 -22.46 9.43
CA HIS A 235 -3.73 -22.94 9.29
C HIS A 235 -3.18 -22.69 7.89
N TYR A 236 -1.86 -22.52 7.78
CA TYR A 236 -1.12 -22.24 6.54
C TYR A 236 -0.02 -23.29 6.30
N PRO A 237 -0.37 -24.52 5.87
CA PRO A 237 0.53 -25.67 5.86
C PRO A 237 1.55 -25.70 4.71
N GLN A 238 1.88 -24.55 4.07
CA GLN A 238 2.61 -24.54 2.80
C GLN A 238 4.12 -24.74 2.91
N GLY A 239 4.72 -24.69 4.08
CA GLY A 239 6.16 -24.91 4.25
C GLY A 239 7.06 -23.81 3.64
N ASN A 240 6.52 -22.61 3.38
CA ASN A 240 7.24 -21.48 2.81
C ASN A 240 6.80 -20.12 3.39
N LEU A 241 6.38 -20.13 4.65
CA LEU A 241 5.80 -18.95 5.30
C LEU A 241 6.82 -17.83 5.55
N ALA A 242 8.11 -18.16 5.69
CA ALA A 242 9.15 -17.16 5.89
C ALA A 242 9.74 -16.59 4.59
N GLU A 243 9.42 -17.15 3.41
CA GLU A 243 10.01 -16.72 2.13
C GLU A 243 9.74 -15.24 1.82
N GLY A 244 10.80 -14.44 1.77
CA GLY A 244 10.77 -12.99 1.57
C GLY A 244 10.76 -12.16 2.85
N LEU A 245 10.65 -12.77 4.03
CA LEU A 245 10.52 -12.08 5.31
C LEU A 245 11.78 -11.27 5.69
N GLN A 246 12.97 -11.65 5.18
CA GLN A 246 14.21 -10.85 5.31
C GLN A 246 14.12 -9.45 4.67
N ASN A 247 13.10 -9.18 3.86
CA ASN A 247 12.86 -7.87 3.24
C ASN A 247 12.02 -6.93 4.12
N VAL A 248 11.57 -7.39 5.29
CA VAL A 248 10.82 -6.61 6.27
C VAL A 248 11.36 -6.74 7.68
N LEU A 249 12.03 -7.86 7.99
CA LEU A 249 12.82 -8.03 9.21
C LEU A 249 14.30 -7.85 8.88
N TYR A 250 14.84 -6.66 9.14
CA TYR A 250 16.22 -6.32 8.77
C TYR A 250 17.22 -6.49 9.90
N ARG A 251 16.76 -6.49 11.17
CA ARG A 251 17.59 -6.61 12.37
C ARG A 251 17.37 -7.97 13.06
N CYS A 252 18.46 -8.69 13.33
CA CYS A 252 18.40 -9.95 14.06
C CYS A 252 17.96 -9.70 15.49
N GLN A 253 17.00 -10.48 16.00
CA GLN A 253 16.51 -10.33 17.37
C GLN A 253 17.49 -10.82 18.46
N GLU A 254 18.52 -11.60 18.10
CA GLU A 254 19.51 -12.15 19.05
C GLU A 254 20.77 -11.30 19.13
N CYS A 255 21.40 -11.02 17.98
CA CYS A 255 22.68 -10.33 17.93
C CYS A 255 22.58 -8.89 17.41
N GLU A 256 21.39 -8.44 17.08
CA GLU A 256 21.05 -7.08 16.57
C GLU A 256 21.74 -6.68 15.26
N SER A 257 22.52 -7.56 14.64
CA SER A 257 23.16 -7.29 13.34
C SER A 257 22.10 -7.04 12.27
N GLU A 258 22.33 -6.02 11.46
CA GLU A 258 21.43 -5.62 10.40
C GLU A 258 21.72 -6.35 9.08
N PHE A 259 20.67 -6.58 8.28
CA PHE A 259 20.72 -7.16 6.94
C PHE A 259 21.42 -8.53 6.85
N THR A 260 21.47 -9.26 7.95
CA THR A 260 22.11 -10.58 8.04
C THR A 260 21.13 -11.74 7.98
N LEU A 261 19.82 -11.44 7.97
CA LEU A 261 18.79 -12.47 7.90
C LEU A 261 18.60 -12.98 6.47
N THR A 262 18.44 -14.29 6.34
CA THR A 262 18.07 -14.99 5.11
C THR A 262 16.88 -15.90 5.38
N ALA A 263 15.90 -15.92 4.46
CA ALA A 263 14.70 -16.73 4.59
C ALA A 263 14.76 -17.95 3.65
N HIS A 264 14.36 -19.09 4.18
CA HIS A 264 14.17 -20.31 3.41
C HIS A 264 13.05 -21.17 4.02
N GLY A 265 12.05 -21.51 3.21
CA GLY A 265 10.91 -22.29 3.68
C GLY A 265 10.13 -21.55 4.78
N ASN A 266 10.07 -22.15 5.96
CA ASN A 266 9.46 -21.56 7.16
C ASN A 266 10.47 -20.93 8.13
N SER A 267 11.73 -20.80 7.74
CA SER A 267 12.77 -20.37 8.67
C SER A 267 13.50 -19.12 8.20
N LEU A 268 13.86 -18.28 9.17
CA LEU A 268 14.84 -17.20 9.05
C LEU A 268 16.12 -17.63 9.73
N ARG A 269 17.27 -17.43 9.06
CA ARG A 269 18.59 -17.67 9.63
C ARG A 269 19.41 -16.39 9.63
N CYS A 270 20.01 -16.07 10.75
CA CYS A 270 21.00 -15.01 10.84
C CYS A 270 22.37 -15.54 10.37
N GLN A 271 22.97 -14.90 9.38
CA GLN A 271 24.28 -15.26 8.85
C GLN A 271 25.43 -14.81 9.77
N HIS A 272 25.18 -13.88 10.70
CA HIS A 272 26.18 -13.38 11.64
C HIS A 272 26.29 -14.28 12.88
N CYS A 273 25.20 -14.54 13.61
CA CYS A 273 25.25 -15.32 14.85
C CYS A 273 24.80 -16.79 14.69
N GLY A 274 24.31 -17.17 13.51
CA GLY A 274 23.86 -18.54 13.23
C GLY A 274 22.46 -18.90 13.75
N SER A 275 21.81 -18.04 14.51
CA SER A 275 20.46 -18.30 15.07
C SER A 275 19.44 -18.57 13.97
N VAL A 276 18.52 -19.49 14.27
CA VAL A 276 17.45 -19.91 13.35
C VAL A 276 16.11 -19.73 14.04
N PHE A 277 15.20 -19.05 13.35
CA PHE A 277 13.82 -18.74 13.80
C PHE A 277 12.85 -19.41 12.84
N THR A 278 12.16 -20.45 13.30
CA THR A 278 11.22 -21.22 12.46
C THR A 278 9.79 -20.83 12.81
N MET A 279 8.97 -20.63 11.77
CA MET A 279 7.54 -20.40 11.92
C MET A 279 6.77 -21.70 11.86
N ASP A 280 5.77 -21.83 12.71
CA ASP A 280 4.73 -22.85 12.58
C ASP A 280 3.74 -22.52 11.45
N ASP A 281 2.71 -23.34 11.29
CA ASP A 281 1.67 -23.14 10.26
C ASP A 281 0.62 -22.08 10.63
N ARG A 282 0.84 -21.34 11.74
CA ARG A 282 0.03 -20.20 12.19
C ARG A 282 0.84 -18.91 12.29
N TYR A 283 1.97 -18.82 11.58
CA TYR A 283 2.88 -17.67 11.61
C TYR A 283 3.51 -17.35 12.96
N ALA A 284 3.46 -18.25 13.94
CA ALA A 284 4.16 -18.10 15.21
C ALA A 284 5.60 -18.60 15.08
N PHE A 285 6.56 -17.87 15.63
CA PHE A 285 7.93 -18.33 15.77
C PHE A 285 8.02 -19.35 16.91
N THR A 286 8.62 -20.50 16.65
CA THR A 286 8.77 -21.59 17.62
C THR A 286 9.91 -21.34 18.61
N ALA A 287 10.77 -20.34 18.33
CA ALA A 287 11.89 -19.92 19.20
C ALA A 287 12.23 -18.45 18.93
N GLY A 288 12.90 -17.82 19.89
CA GLY A 288 13.32 -16.41 19.82
C GLY A 288 12.58 -15.54 20.82
N ARG A 289 12.84 -14.22 20.78
CA ARG A 289 12.26 -13.22 21.70
C ARG A 289 10.80 -12.89 21.39
N PHE A 290 10.39 -13.05 20.13
CA PHE A 290 9.10 -12.59 19.63
C PHE A 290 8.25 -13.76 19.14
N GLU A 291 6.98 -13.72 19.48
CA GLU A 291 5.99 -14.72 19.06
C GLU A 291 5.75 -14.70 17.55
N ASN A 292 5.71 -13.49 16.94
CA ASN A 292 5.37 -13.34 15.54
C ASN A 292 6.09 -12.14 14.88
N LEU A 293 5.91 -12.03 13.57
CA LEU A 293 6.46 -10.94 12.76
C LEU A 293 6.12 -9.55 13.31
N GLN A 294 4.88 -9.32 13.76
CA GLN A 294 4.43 -7.99 14.17
C GLN A 294 5.19 -7.48 15.39
N GLN A 295 5.40 -8.34 16.40
CA GLN A 295 6.18 -8.00 17.59
C GLN A 295 7.64 -7.70 17.23
N TRP A 296 8.26 -8.52 16.36
CA TRP A 296 9.62 -8.30 15.89
C TRP A 296 9.73 -7.00 15.07
N TYR A 297 8.76 -6.74 14.18
CA TYR A 297 8.72 -5.52 13.35
C TYR A 297 8.60 -4.26 14.21
N ARG A 298 7.75 -4.28 15.24
CA ARG A 298 7.60 -3.16 16.19
C ARG A 298 8.89 -2.92 16.97
N TRP A 299 9.52 -3.97 17.48
CA TRP A 299 10.79 -3.84 18.19
C TRP A 299 11.88 -3.20 17.32
N GLN A 300 12.09 -3.66 16.09
CA GLN A 300 13.11 -3.03 15.23
C GLN A 300 12.77 -1.60 14.86
N MET A 301 11.49 -1.20 14.81
CA MET A 301 11.04 0.18 14.65
C MET A 301 11.43 1.02 15.89
N ASP A 302 11.20 0.48 17.09
CA ASP A 302 11.54 1.16 18.34
C ASP A 302 13.05 1.35 18.48
N GLU A 303 13.86 0.33 18.13
CA GLU A 303 15.32 0.44 18.13
C GLU A 303 15.81 1.49 17.13
N LEU A 304 15.27 1.51 15.92
CA LEU A 304 15.58 2.58 14.96
C LEU A 304 15.19 3.96 15.49
N GLY A 305 14.07 4.07 16.19
CA GLY A 305 13.65 5.31 16.84
C GLY A 305 14.66 5.80 17.88
N LYS A 306 15.20 4.90 18.70
CA LYS A 306 16.27 5.21 19.66
C LYS A 306 17.56 5.66 18.97
N GLU A 307 17.97 4.99 17.88
CA GLU A 307 19.14 5.39 17.09
C GLU A 307 18.99 6.80 16.53
N ILE A 308 17.82 7.10 15.92
CA ILE A 308 17.53 8.42 15.36
C ILE A 308 17.52 9.50 16.45
N GLN A 309 17.00 9.19 17.64
CA GLN A 309 16.97 10.14 18.75
C GLN A 309 18.36 10.40 19.37
N ALA A 310 19.18 9.35 19.48
CA ALA A 310 20.51 9.43 20.08
C ALA A 310 21.53 10.18 19.21
N ASP A 311 21.38 10.17 17.89
CA ASP A 311 22.30 10.81 16.95
C ASP A 311 21.60 11.95 16.17
N SER A 312 21.98 13.19 16.46
CA SER A 312 21.47 14.36 15.73
C SER A 312 21.91 14.40 14.26
N LYS A 313 22.97 13.68 13.89
CA LYS A 313 23.49 13.55 12.52
C LYS A 313 23.08 12.23 11.86
N TRP A 314 22.15 11.52 12.45
CA TRP A 314 21.67 10.25 11.91
C TRP A 314 21.28 10.37 10.44
N LYS A 315 21.76 9.43 9.64
CA LYS A 315 21.41 9.30 8.23
C LYS A 315 21.44 7.84 7.80
N ILE A 316 20.67 7.54 6.76
CA ILE A 316 20.81 6.31 5.97
C ILE A 316 21.22 6.68 4.56
N GLU A 317 22.09 5.89 3.94
CA GLU A 317 22.60 6.14 2.59
C GLU A 317 22.82 4.86 1.83
N ASP A 318 22.62 4.90 0.50
CA ASP A 318 22.78 3.75 -0.37
C ASP A 318 23.14 4.17 -1.80
N GLY A 319 23.89 3.33 -2.52
CA GLY A 319 24.04 3.40 -3.95
C GLY A 319 22.81 2.83 -4.65
N VAL A 320 22.24 3.57 -5.59
CA VAL A 320 20.97 3.22 -6.19
C VAL A 320 20.96 3.39 -7.71
N ALA A 321 20.20 2.55 -8.40
CA ALA A 321 19.74 2.83 -9.75
C ALA A 321 18.44 3.65 -9.70
N LEU A 322 18.41 4.77 -10.44
CA LEU A 322 17.24 5.64 -10.59
C LEU A 322 16.35 5.15 -11.72
N PHE A 323 15.04 5.12 -11.46
CA PHE A 323 14.03 4.83 -12.47
C PHE A 323 12.94 5.89 -12.44
N HIS A 324 12.43 6.23 -13.63
CA HIS A 324 11.23 7.06 -13.82
C HIS A 324 10.12 6.29 -14.50
N ALA A 325 8.90 6.82 -14.42
CA ALA A 325 7.76 6.31 -15.16
C ALA A 325 8.06 6.30 -16.66
N SER A 326 7.80 5.16 -17.31
CA SER A 326 7.98 5.04 -18.75
C SER A 326 6.89 5.79 -19.50
N THR A 327 7.27 6.51 -20.54
CA THR A 327 6.36 7.21 -21.46
C THR A 327 6.01 6.40 -22.71
N ASP A 328 6.70 5.25 -22.95
CA ASP A 328 6.50 4.42 -24.13
C ASP A 328 5.26 3.51 -24.02
N GLY A 329 4.71 3.35 -22.82
CA GLY A 329 3.53 2.53 -22.51
C GLY A 329 3.76 1.01 -22.64
N LYS A 330 5.02 0.57 -22.71
CA LYS A 330 5.39 -0.85 -22.75
C LYS A 330 5.88 -1.36 -21.40
N LYS A 331 6.50 -0.47 -20.62
CA LYS A 331 7.02 -0.77 -19.27
C LYS A 331 6.50 0.28 -18.30
N GLN A 332 6.31 -0.10 -17.05
CA GLN A 332 5.90 0.84 -16.01
C GLN A 332 7.04 1.79 -15.64
N LEU A 333 8.29 1.30 -15.64
CA LEU A 333 9.49 2.03 -15.25
C LEU A 333 10.60 1.91 -16.28
N ARG A 334 11.38 2.97 -16.44
CA ARG A 334 12.58 3.06 -17.27
C ARG A 334 13.76 3.50 -16.40
N LYS A 335 14.87 2.79 -16.49
CA LYS A 335 16.12 3.22 -15.84
C LYS A 335 16.54 4.57 -16.43
N ALA A 336 16.82 5.52 -15.54
CA ALA A 336 17.20 6.88 -15.88
C ALA A 336 18.65 7.19 -15.51
N GLY A 337 19.20 6.50 -14.50
CA GLY A 337 20.58 6.73 -14.09
C GLY A 337 21.03 5.84 -12.91
N GLU A 338 22.17 6.21 -12.37
CA GLU A 338 22.76 5.62 -11.16
C GLU A 338 23.34 6.72 -10.28
N GLY A 339 23.30 6.53 -8.98
CA GLY A 339 23.79 7.51 -8.03
C GLY A 339 23.70 7.03 -6.60
N ARG A 340 23.68 7.97 -5.68
CA ARG A 340 23.58 7.76 -4.23
C ARG A 340 22.41 8.52 -3.67
N CYS A 341 21.62 7.86 -2.83
CA CYS A 341 20.61 8.49 -1.97
C CYS A 341 21.14 8.65 -0.55
N VAL A 342 20.80 9.77 0.07
CA VAL A 342 21.02 10.04 1.49
C VAL A 342 19.69 10.54 2.07
N TYR A 343 19.22 9.94 3.17
CA TYR A 343 18.05 10.40 3.92
C TYR A 343 18.43 10.74 5.35
N SER A 344 18.02 11.90 5.80
CA SER A 344 18.34 12.46 7.11
C SER A 344 17.18 13.35 7.62
N ARG A 345 17.40 14.07 8.70
CA ARG A 345 16.47 15.10 9.21
C ARG A 345 16.23 16.26 8.24
N GLU A 346 17.08 16.44 7.24
CA GLU A 346 16.93 17.47 6.21
C GLU A 346 16.03 17.01 5.03
N GLY A 347 15.83 15.71 4.91
CA GLY A 347 15.07 15.08 3.83
C GLY A 347 15.90 14.07 3.03
N LEU A 348 15.46 13.78 1.81
CA LEU A 348 16.12 12.83 0.90
C LEU A 348 16.86 13.60 -0.20
N THR A 349 18.15 13.31 -0.37
CA THR A 349 18.96 13.86 -1.46
C THR A 349 19.48 12.72 -2.33
N TYR A 350 19.25 12.84 -3.63
CA TYR A 350 19.85 12.00 -4.67
C TYR A 350 20.96 12.77 -5.36
N THR A 351 22.13 12.16 -5.50
CA THR A 351 23.27 12.68 -6.27
C THR A 351 23.71 11.62 -7.27
N GLY A 352 23.63 11.92 -8.55
CA GLY A 352 23.98 10.95 -9.60
C GLY A 352 23.51 11.39 -10.98
N SER A 353 23.45 10.43 -11.90
CA SER A 353 22.96 10.70 -13.27
C SER A 353 21.44 10.58 -13.37
N ASP A 354 20.84 11.42 -14.19
CA ASP A 354 19.46 11.31 -14.68
C ASP A 354 19.45 11.66 -16.17
N SER A 355 19.10 10.68 -17.01
CA SER A 355 19.02 10.84 -18.48
C SER A 355 20.29 11.49 -19.08
N ASP A 356 21.45 11.00 -18.66
CA ASP A 356 22.79 11.42 -19.09
C ASP A 356 23.31 12.75 -18.48
N GLU A 357 22.52 13.42 -17.65
CA GLU A 357 22.94 14.61 -16.90
C GLU A 357 23.32 14.26 -15.46
N GLN A 358 24.36 14.89 -14.93
CA GLN A 358 24.68 14.80 -13.49
C GLN A 358 23.82 15.79 -12.72
N ILE A 359 23.08 15.28 -11.73
CA ILE A 359 22.16 16.08 -10.94
C ILE A 359 22.37 15.89 -9.43
N VAL A 360 21.96 16.91 -8.69
CA VAL A 360 21.68 16.82 -7.25
C VAL A 360 20.21 17.19 -7.06
N LYS A 361 19.41 16.24 -6.61
CA LYS A 361 17.98 16.44 -6.37
C LYS A 361 17.68 16.25 -4.89
N THR A 362 17.16 17.27 -4.23
CA THR A 362 16.78 17.23 -2.81
C THR A 362 15.26 17.33 -2.67
N PHE A 363 14.71 16.48 -1.83
CA PHE A 363 13.33 16.48 -1.37
C PHE A 363 13.36 16.84 0.13
N PRO A 364 13.04 18.09 0.51
CA PRO A 364 13.03 18.52 1.89
C PRO A 364 12.11 17.68 2.76
N LEU A 365 12.46 17.42 4.01
CA LEU A 365 11.68 16.59 4.93
C LEU A 365 10.21 17.04 5.02
N ALA A 366 9.96 18.36 5.06
CA ALA A 366 8.61 18.92 5.10
C ALA A 366 7.74 18.61 3.86
N GLN A 367 8.34 18.17 2.75
CA GLN A 367 7.64 17.75 1.53
C GLN A 367 7.45 16.23 1.43
N ILE A 368 8.06 15.47 2.35
CA ILE A 368 7.99 14.02 2.40
C ILE A 368 6.96 13.62 3.46
N TYR A 369 5.82 13.07 3.05
CA TYR A 369 4.94 12.44 4.03
C TYR A 369 5.46 11.04 4.38
N ARG A 370 5.89 10.28 3.38
CA ARG A 370 6.34 8.89 3.53
C ARG A 370 7.23 8.49 2.37
N ILE A 371 8.31 7.76 2.64
CA ILE A 371 9.04 6.98 1.64
C ILE A 371 8.32 5.64 1.53
N LEU A 372 7.81 5.29 0.36
CA LEU A 372 7.21 3.99 0.13
C LEU A 372 8.28 2.96 -0.23
N PHE A 373 7.97 1.67 -0.08
CA PHE A 373 8.89 0.62 -0.49
C PHE A 373 8.17 -0.62 -1.03
N GLY A 374 8.79 -1.28 -1.99
CA GLY A 374 8.50 -2.63 -2.40
C GLY A 374 9.38 -3.61 -1.65
N ALA A 375 8.80 -4.53 -0.85
CA ALA A 375 9.57 -5.50 -0.09
C ALA A 375 10.47 -6.33 -1.01
N GLY A 376 11.80 -6.20 -0.84
CA GLY A 376 12.81 -6.84 -1.70
C GLY A 376 12.82 -6.32 -3.14
N ALA A 377 12.52 -5.04 -3.36
CA ALA A 377 12.50 -4.44 -4.70
C ALA A 377 13.11 -3.03 -4.75
N ASP A 378 12.50 -2.07 -4.09
CA ASP A 378 12.78 -0.65 -4.27
C ASP A 378 12.32 0.18 -3.07
N PHE A 379 12.67 1.45 -3.08
CA PHE A 379 11.96 2.50 -2.34
C PHE A 379 11.63 3.67 -3.28
N GLU A 380 10.57 4.40 -2.97
CA GLU A 380 10.04 5.42 -3.86
C GLU A 380 9.53 6.64 -3.13
N ILE A 381 9.61 7.79 -3.81
CA ILE A 381 9.07 9.06 -3.35
C ILE A 381 8.25 9.70 -4.45
N TYR A 382 7.16 10.34 -4.07
CA TYR A 382 6.34 11.13 -4.98
C TYR A 382 6.68 12.62 -4.83
N ALA A 383 6.99 13.27 -5.94
CA ALA A 383 7.20 14.70 -6.04
C ALA A 383 6.17 15.29 -7.01
N GLY A 384 5.02 15.70 -6.47
CA GLY A 384 3.87 16.09 -7.28
C GLY A 384 3.31 14.90 -8.09
N GLN A 385 3.36 14.97 -9.43
CA GLN A 385 2.94 13.85 -10.29
C GLN A 385 4.09 12.95 -10.71
N GLU A 386 5.33 13.29 -10.38
CA GLU A 386 6.51 12.50 -10.69
C GLU A 386 6.74 11.44 -9.62
N ILE A 387 7.21 10.28 -10.03
CA ILE A 387 7.61 9.20 -9.15
C ILE A 387 9.10 8.98 -9.36
N TRP A 388 9.84 9.03 -8.27
CA TRP A 388 11.25 8.74 -8.21
C TRP A 388 11.43 7.37 -7.56
N TYR A 389 11.84 6.39 -8.37
CA TYR A 389 12.12 5.03 -7.91
C TYR A 389 13.61 4.83 -7.75
N PHE A 390 13.99 4.31 -6.62
CA PHE A 390 15.36 4.00 -6.28
C PHE A 390 15.48 2.51 -6.00
N VAL A 391 16.35 1.84 -6.75
CA VAL A 391 16.62 0.41 -6.59
C VAL A 391 18.03 0.26 -6.10
N PRO A 392 18.26 -0.02 -4.79
CA PRO A 392 19.58 -0.31 -4.26
C PRO A 392 20.09 -1.68 -4.77
N SER A 393 21.39 -1.89 -4.74
CA SER A 393 22.00 -3.18 -5.09
C SER A 393 21.60 -4.30 -4.13
N ASP A 394 21.53 -3.98 -2.83
CA ASP A 394 20.86 -4.80 -1.81
C ASP A 394 19.49 -4.18 -1.50
N THR A 395 18.42 -4.91 -1.75
CA THR A 395 17.06 -4.40 -1.57
C THR A 395 16.48 -4.60 -0.16
N ARG A 396 17.23 -5.28 0.73
CA ARG A 396 16.80 -5.47 2.15
C ARG A 396 16.73 -4.18 2.94
N PRO A 397 17.60 -3.16 2.73
CA PRO A 397 17.48 -1.86 3.38
C PRO A 397 16.21 -1.07 3.08
N CYS A 398 15.48 -1.36 1.99
CA CYS A 398 14.30 -0.59 1.59
C CYS A 398 13.26 -0.43 2.74
N VAL A 399 13.08 -1.44 3.58
CA VAL A 399 12.21 -1.35 4.75
C VAL A 399 12.73 -0.33 5.80
N LYS A 400 14.06 -0.21 5.98
CA LYS A 400 14.65 0.75 6.93
C LYS A 400 14.43 2.19 6.46
N TRP A 401 14.48 2.45 5.14
CA TRP A 401 14.11 3.75 4.54
C TRP A 401 12.66 4.12 4.85
N TYR A 402 11.74 3.16 4.68
CA TYR A 402 10.33 3.36 5.02
C TYR A 402 10.14 3.66 6.50
N MET A 403 10.70 2.83 7.41
CA MET A 403 10.61 3.01 8.85
C MET A 403 11.19 4.35 9.31
N ALA A 404 12.35 4.74 8.78
CA ALA A 404 12.96 6.04 9.08
C ALA A 404 12.04 7.19 8.67
N SER A 405 11.34 7.08 7.53
CA SER A 405 10.38 8.10 7.13
C SER A 405 9.15 8.15 8.05
N MET A 406 8.73 7.03 8.63
CA MET A 406 7.66 7.01 9.63
C MET A 406 8.07 7.74 10.93
N LEU A 407 9.34 7.70 11.27
CA LEU A 407 9.86 8.29 12.51
C LEU A 407 10.24 9.76 12.34
N LEU A 408 10.74 10.18 11.18
CA LEU A 408 11.20 11.52 10.90
C LEU A 408 10.12 12.48 10.39
N CYS A 409 9.08 11.98 9.71
CA CYS A 409 7.99 12.77 9.12
C CYS A 409 6.73 12.88 10.02
N ARG A 410 6.87 12.66 11.32
CA ARG A 410 5.77 12.79 12.30
C ARG A 410 5.61 14.21 12.78
#